data_41f57194dbac96dfbeb1a17b6d6fc7d7
#
_entry.id   41f57194dbac96dfbeb1a17b6d6fc7d7
#
_cell.length_a   1.000
_cell.length_b   1.000
_cell.length_c   1.000
_cell.angle_alpha   90.00
_cell.angle_beta   90.00
_cell.angle_gamma   90.00
#
_symmetry.space_group_name_H-M   'P 1'
#
loop_
_entity.id
_entity.type
_entity.pdbx_description
1 polymer ?
#
loop_
_entity_poly.entity_id
_entity_poly.type
_entity_poly.pdbx_seq_one_letter_code
_entity_poly.pdbx_strand_id
1 'polypeptide(L)'
;KTHSCPDRIVSIFQPHVRPIPRGKIKSQIEFGSKLGVSLDNGFARINTFSWNAYHEGSDLIKQVEAYKEIHGHYPELVQVDKIYATRENRKWLKEREIRITATPLGRRKKKEPETYYQKTKRKKEAAERNHIEGKFGQGKNGYNLNEIRARVREASESWVTCVFFIMNLIHYEKGFIFGSFLKTINTPILLLVKLFKQLIAIIKFQIVFEINILSRSLATGKLLAG
;
A
#
# COMPACT_ATOMS: atom_id res chain seq x y z
N LYS A 1 22.42 -34.09 22.26
CA LYS A 1 21.64 -33.30 23.25
C LYS A 1 20.87 -32.25 22.47
N THR A 2 19.53 -32.28 22.47
CA THR A 2 18.69 -31.24 21.85
C THR A 2 18.52 -30.12 22.86
N HIS A 3 18.78 -28.88 22.46
CA HIS A 3 18.59 -27.70 23.30
C HIS A 3 17.16 -27.10 23.17
N SER A 4 16.23 -27.83 22.52
CA SER A 4 14.83 -27.42 22.37
C SER A 4 13.94 -28.16 23.34
N CYS A 5 13.09 -27.43 24.05
CA CYS A 5 12.05 -27.96 24.91
C CYS A 5 10.69 -27.56 24.30
N PRO A 6 9.80 -28.51 23.96
CA PRO A 6 8.46 -28.19 23.49
C PRO A 6 7.70 -27.45 24.59
N ASP A 7 6.81 -26.55 24.19
CA ASP A 7 5.93 -25.73 25.04
C ASP A 7 6.63 -24.93 26.16
N ARG A 8 7.88 -24.55 25.92
CA ARG A 8 8.71 -23.82 26.86
C ARG A 8 8.06 -22.51 27.31
N ILE A 9 7.74 -22.43 28.59
CA ILE A 9 7.25 -21.19 29.22
C ILE A 9 8.43 -20.25 29.45
N VAL A 10 8.38 -19.04 28.88
CA VAL A 10 9.41 -18.00 29.00
C VAL A 10 8.95 -16.80 29.80
N SER A 11 7.64 -16.71 30.07
CA SER A 11 7.03 -15.68 30.90
C SER A 11 5.93 -16.28 31.76
N ILE A 12 5.99 -16.03 33.06
CA ILE A 12 4.95 -16.47 34.01
C ILE A 12 3.65 -15.65 33.78
N PHE A 13 3.78 -14.38 33.43
CA PHE A 13 2.63 -13.50 33.19
C PHE A 13 1.94 -13.73 31.86
N GLN A 14 2.68 -14.26 30.88
CA GLN A 14 2.20 -14.56 29.53
C GLN A 14 2.68 -15.95 29.11
N PRO A 15 2.10 -17.02 29.66
CA PRO A 15 2.58 -18.38 29.43
C PRO A 15 2.44 -18.87 27.98
N HIS A 16 1.66 -18.18 27.14
CA HIS A 16 1.51 -18.45 25.72
C HIS A 16 2.64 -17.91 24.85
N VAL A 17 3.46 -16.98 25.36
CA VAL A 17 4.59 -16.41 24.62
C VAL A 17 5.67 -17.46 24.42
N ARG A 18 6.23 -17.53 23.20
CA ARG A 18 7.29 -18.48 22.83
C ARG A 18 8.52 -17.76 22.30
N PRO A 19 9.71 -18.36 22.42
CA PRO A 19 10.92 -17.85 21.80
C PRO A 19 10.86 -18.08 20.29
N ILE A 20 11.16 -17.03 19.52
CA ILE A 20 11.19 -17.06 18.05
C ILE A 20 12.64 -16.83 17.63
N PRO A 21 13.35 -17.84 17.08
CA PRO A 21 14.69 -17.66 16.55
C PRO A 21 14.67 -16.74 15.32
N ARG A 22 15.48 -15.70 15.32
CA ARG A 22 15.56 -14.72 14.20
C ARG A 22 16.87 -14.77 13.42
N GLY A 23 17.90 -15.38 13.97
CA GLY A 23 19.22 -15.46 13.32
C GLY A 23 19.90 -14.11 13.07
N LYS A 24 19.46 -13.04 13.74
CA LYS A 24 20.08 -11.71 13.64
C LYS A 24 21.23 -11.58 14.65
N ILE A 25 22.30 -10.89 14.25
CA ILE A 25 23.51 -10.71 15.09
C ILE A 25 23.20 -10.02 16.43
N LYS A 26 22.30 -9.02 16.43
CA LYS A 26 21.96 -8.24 17.63
C LYS A 26 20.90 -8.90 18.53
N SER A 27 20.04 -9.74 17.97
CA SER A 27 18.98 -10.44 18.74
C SER A 27 18.74 -11.79 18.08
N GLN A 28 19.29 -12.83 18.68
CA GLN A 28 19.13 -14.20 18.18
C GLN A 28 17.73 -14.74 18.43
N ILE A 29 17.07 -14.28 19.48
CA ILE A 29 15.75 -14.74 19.92
C ILE A 29 14.88 -13.50 20.19
N GLU A 30 13.70 -13.49 19.63
CA GLU A 30 12.62 -12.55 19.96
C GLU A 30 11.50 -13.30 20.67
N PHE A 31 10.74 -12.61 21.51
CA PHE A 31 9.63 -13.17 22.25
C PHE A 31 8.34 -12.50 21.78
N GLY A 32 7.31 -13.28 21.54
CA GLY A 32 6.02 -12.73 21.07
C GLY A 32 5.29 -13.65 20.09
N SER A 33 4.38 -13.07 19.34
CA SER A 33 3.66 -13.76 18.26
C SER A 33 4.32 -13.53 16.90
N LYS A 34 4.15 -14.47 16.01
CA LYS A 34 4.53 -14.40 14.61
C LYS A 34 3.30 -14.09 13.78
N LEU A 35 3.35 -13.00 13.01
CA LEU A 35 2.23 -12.51 12.22
C LEU A 35 2.55 -12.63 10.74
N GLY A 36 1.69 -13.32 9.99
CA GLY A 36 1.63 -13.24 8.53
C GLY A 36 0.69 -12.10 8.14
N VAL A 37 1.23 -11.00 7.64
CA VAL A 37 0.45 -9.81 7.28
C VAL A 37 0.60 -9.54 5.79
N SER A 38 -0.51 -9.32 5.10
CA SER A 38 -0.55 -8.76 3.76
C SER A 38 -0.94 -7.28 3.80
N LEU A 39 -0.43 -6.51 2.84
CA LEU A 39 -0.74 -5.10 2.67
C LEU A 39 -1.29 -4.88 1.27
N ASP A 40 -2.49 -4.33 1.19
CA ASP A 40 -3.14 -3.97 -0.06
C ASP A 40 -3.69 -2.55 0.03
N ASN A 41 -3.31 -1.69 -0.91
CA ASN A 41 -3.71 -0.27 -0.94
C ASN A 41 -3.55 0.48 0.40
N GLY A 42 -2.55 0.09 1.19
CA GLY A 42 -2.29 0.67 2.52
C GLY A 42 -3.08 0.05 3.67
N PHE A 43 -4.02 -0.87 3.39
CA PHE A 43 -4.73 -1.65 4.39
C PHE A 43 -3.96 -2.92 4.74
N ALA A 44 -3.70 -3.12 6.02
CA ALA A 44 -3.00 -4.28 6.52
C ALA A 44 -4.00 -5.34 7.01
N ARG A 45 -3.79 -6.59 6.58
CA ARG A 45 -4.60 -7.72 7.01
C ARG A 45 -3.72 -8.76 7.70
N ILE A 46 -4.13 -9.22 8.86
CA ILE A 46 -3.53 -10.39 9.53
C ILE A 46 -4.12 -11.64 8.88
N ASN A 47 -3.31 -12.39 8.14
CA ASN A 47 -3.71 -13.65 7.52
C ASN A 47 -3.36 -14.85 8.40
N THR A 48 -2.26 -14.76 9.15
CA THR A 48 -1.79 -15.82 10.04
C THR A 48 -1.35 -15.21 11.36
N PHE A 49 -1.79 -15.82 12.46
CA PHE A 49 -1.36 -15.49 13.81
C PHE A 49 -0.85 -16.76 14.49
N SER A 50 0.38 -16.74 14.97
CA SER A 50 0.95 -17.90 15.66
C SER A 50 1.86 -17.47 16.81
N TRP A 51 1.74 -18.15 17.95
CA TRP A 51 2.69 -18.02 19.07
C TRP A 51 3.90 -18.94 18.89
N ASN A 52 3.81 -19.93 18.02
CA ASN A 52 4.91 -20.83 17.71
C ASN A 52 5.69 -20.35 16.48
N ALA A 53 6.99 -20.67 16.48
CA ALA A 53 7.81 -20.48 15.30
C ALA A 53 7.33 -21.39 14.15
N TYR A 54 7.12 -20.83 12.97
CA TYR A 54 6.77 -21.57 11.77
C TYR A 54 7.48 -20.97 10.54
N HIS A 55 7.49 -21.71 9.44
CA HIS A 55 8.09 -21.25 8.20
C HIS A 55 7.09 -20.37 7.42
N GLU A 56 7.34 -19.06 7.38
CA GLU A 56 6.45 -18.07 6.78
C GLU A 56 6.17 -18.32 5.29
N GLY A 57 7.12 -18.95 4.60
CA GLY A 57 6.97 -19.26 3.17
C GLY A 57 5.77 -20.13 2.84
N SER A 58 5.24 -20.92 3.80
CA SER A 58 4.03 -21.73 3.61
C SER A 58 2.73 -20.92 3.56
N ASP A 59 2.75 -19.66 4.01
CA ASP A 59 1.55 -18.84 4.10
C ASP A 59 1.19 -18.13 2.79
N LEU A 60 2.12 -18.04 1.85
CA LEU A 60 1.96 -17.23 0.64
C LEU A 60 0.71 -17.62 -0.15
N ILE A 61 0.52 -18.90 -0.39
CA ILE A 61 -0.63 -19.41 -1.16
C ILE A 61 -1.94 -19.02 -0.48
N LYS A 62 -2.03 -19.21 0.85
CA LYS A 62 -3.22 -18.83 1.63
C LYS A 62 -3.50 -17.32 1.57
N GLN A 63 -2.45 -16.50 1.61
CA GLN A 63 -2.59 -15.05 1.52
C GLN A 63 -3.10 -14.61 0.14
N VAL A 64 -2.62 -15.23 -0.93
CA VAL A 64 -3.06 -14.92 -2.30
C VAL A 64 -4.49 -15.42 -2.57
N GLU A 65 -4.87 -16.59 -2.02
CA GLU A 65 -6.26 -17.07 -2.11
C GLU A 65 -7.21 -16.15 -1.31
N ALA A 66 -6.83 -15.71 -0.12
CA ALA A 66 -7.60 -14.75 0.66
C ALA A 66 -7.76 -13.39 -0.06
N TYR A 67 -6.75 -12.96 -0.82
CA TYR A 67 -6.87 -11.79 -1.70
C TYR A 67 -7.94 -12.01 -2.77
N LYS A 68 -7.92 -13.17 -3.45
CA LYS A 68 -8.90 -13.52 -4.46
C LYS A 68 -10.33 -13.58 -3.92
N GLU A 69 -10.53 -14.13 -2.71
CA GLU A 69 -11.85 -14.17 -2.07
C GLU A 69 -12.45 -12.77 -1.89
N ILE A 70 -11.63 -11.77 -1.64
CA ILE A 70 -12.09 -10.39 -1.40
C ILE A 70 -12.30 -9.62 -2.68
N HIS A 71 -11.36 -9.74 -3.62
CA HIS A 71 -11.34 -8.94 -4.84
C HIS A 71 -11.99 -9.64 -6.04
N GLY A 72 -12.31 -10.93 -5.93
CA GLY A 72 -12.87 -11.74 -7.01
C GLY A 72 -11.85 -12.16 -8.08
N HIS A 73 -10.60 -11.71 -7.98
CA HIS A 73 -9.53 -12.03 -8.93
C HIS A 73 -8.18 -12.16 -8.22
N TYR A 74 -7.22 -12.83 -8.88
CA TYR A 74 -5.84 -12.91 -8.40
C TYR A 74 -5.10 -11.57 -8.58
N PRO A 75 -4.12 -11.26 -7.72
CA PRO A 75 -3.27 -10.09 -7.90
C PRO A 75 -2.34 -10.28 -9.10
N GLU A 76 -2.06 -9.21 -9.84
CA GLU A 76 -1.08 -9.23 -10.96
C GLU A 76 0.36 -9.39 -10.45
N LEU A 77 0.63 -8.84 -9.28
CA LEU A 77 1.97 -8.78 -8.69
C LEU A 77 1.93 -9.07 -7.20
N VAL A 78 2.80 -9.97 -6.77
CA VAL A 78 3.05 -10.26 -5.35
C VAL A 78 4.47 -9.83 -4.99
N GLN A 79 4.55 -8.93 -4.02
CA GLN A 79 5.82 -8.38 -3.52
C GLN A 79 6.15 -9.03 -2.18
N VAL A 80 7.16 -9.89 -2.16
CA VAL A 80 7.49 -10.69 -0.99
C VAL A 80 8.98 -10.70 -0.70
N ASP A 81 9.32 -11.04 0.54
CA ASP A 81 10.71 -11.33 0.92
C ASP A 81 11.16 -12.71 0.41
N LYS A 82 12.47 -12.93 0.43
CA LYS A 82 13.10 -14.18 -0.09
C LYS A 82 12.55 -15.45 0.55
N ILE A 83 12.13 -15.38 1.82
CA ILE A 83 11.60 -16.53 2.56
C ILE A 83 10.33 -17.10 1.92
N TYR A 84 9.51 -16.25 1.28
CA TYR A 84 8.29 -16.66 0.60
C TYR A 84 8.53 -17.20 -0.81
N ALA A 85 9.72 -16.94 -1.38
CA ALA A 85 10.03 -17.26 -2.77
C ALA A 85 10.54 -18.71 -2.95
N THR A 86 9.87 -19.67 -2.32
CA THR A 86 10.15 -21.11 -2.45
C THR A 86 9.89 -21.61 -3.89
N ARG A 87 10.44 -22.77 -4.26
CA ARG A 87 10.20 -23.38 -5.57
C ARG A 87 8.71 -23.67 -5.80
N GLU A 88 8.03 -24.16 -4.78
CA GLU A 88 6.62 -24.48 -4.78
C GLU A 88 5.76 -23.22 -5.01
N ASN A 89 5.96 -22.18 -4.20
CA ASN A 89 5.24 -20.92 -4.35
C ASN A 89 5.43 -20.29 -5.74
N ARG A 90 6.66 -20.33 -6.26
CA ARG A 90 6.95 -19.80 -7.62
C ARG A 90 6.23 -20.59 -8.70
N LYS A 91 6.16 -21.93 -8.58
CA LYS A 91 5.44 -22.79 -9.51
C LYS A 91 3.95 -22.45 -9.49
N TRP A 92 3.38 -22.40 -8.29
CA TRP A 92 1.96 -22.10 -8.07
C TRP A 92 1.54 -20.71 -8.59
N LEU A 93 2.37 -19.68 -8.35
CA LEU A 93 2.14 -18.32 -8.86
C LEU A 93 2.24 -18.28 -10.39
N LYS A 94 3.23 -18.97 -10.98
CA LYS A 94 3.42 -19.02 -12.44
C LYS A 94 2.22 -19.66 -13.15
N GLU A 95 1.66 -20.72 -12.60
CA GLU A 95 0.46 -21.39 -13.14
C GLU A 95 -0.78 -20.48 -13.18
N ARG A 96 -0.78 -19.40 -12.37
CA ARG A 96 -1.87 -18.40 -12.30
C ARG A 96 -1.49 -17.06 -12.91
N GLU A 97 -0.38 -17.01 -13.62
CA GLU A 97 0.15 -15.81 -14.28
C GLU A 97 0.47 -14.66 -13.31
N ILE A 98 0.65 -14.96 -12.03
CA ILE A 98 0.97 -13.99 -10.99
C ILE A 98 2.48 -13.72 -10.98
N ARG A 99 2.85 -12.46 -11.16
CA ARG A 99 4.26 -12.03 -11.11
C ARG A 99 4.75 -11.92 -9.66
N ILE A 100 6.00 -12.33 -9.41
CA ILE A 100 6.66 -12.21 -8.11
C ILE A 100 7.93 -11.35 -8.21
N THR A 101 8.17 -10.45 -7.25
CA THR A 101 9.36 -9.56 -7.27
C THR A 101 10.64 -10.21 -6.77
N ALA A 102 10.57 -11.41 -6.18
CA ALA A 102 11.74 -12.09 -5.64
C ALA A 102 12.76 -12.48 -6.72
N THR A 103 14.04 -12.38 -6.38
CA THR A 103 15.14 -12.77 -7.28
C THR A 103 15.01 -14.23 -7.75
N PRO A 104 15.29 -14.54 -9.04
CA PRO A 104 15.27 -15.91 -9.54
C PRO A 104 16.16 -16.84 -8.70
N LEU A 105 15.77 -18.12 -8.63
CA LEU A 105 16.56 -19.16 -7.99
C LEU A 105 17.67 -19.64 -8.93
N GLY A 106 18.82 -20.01 -8.35
CA GLY A 106 19.95 -20.59 -9.08
C GLY A 106 21.02 -19.57 -9.47
N ARG A 107 21.99 -20.03 -10.29
CA ARG A 107 23.11 -19.21 -10.76
C ARG A 107 22.59 -18.09 -11.65
N ARG A 108 23.01 -16.86 -11.38
CA ARG A 108 22.67 -15.72 -12.26
C ARG A 108 23.19 -15.98 -13.68
N LYS A 109 22.29 -16.02 -14.66
CA LYS A 109 22.68 -15.93 -16.07
C LYS A 109 23.37 -14.59 -16.29
N LYS A 110 24.39 -14.54 -17.20
CA LYS A 110 24.92 -13.26 -17.69
C LYS A 110 23.73 -12.46 -18.21
N LYS A 111 23.37 -11.40 -17.49
CA LYS A 111 22.24 -10.54 -17.89
C LYS A 111 22.73 -9.61 -18.99
N GLU A 112 21.91 -9.46 -20.00
CA GLU A 112 21.94 -8.27 -20.83
C GLU A 112 21.78 -7.02 -19.93
N PRO A 113 22.45 -5.90 -20.26
CA PRO A 113 22.34 -4.68 -19.47
C PRO A 113 20.87 -4.27 -19.35
N GLU A 114 20.40 -4.13 -18.10
CA GLU A 114 19.03 -3.68 -17.83
C GLU A 114 18.81 -2.29 -18.44
N THR A 115 17.70 -2.11 -19.16
CA THR A 115 17.29 -0.79 -19.63
C THR A 115 17.00 0.15 -18.45
N TYR A 116 17.14 1.45 -18.66
CA TYR A 116 16.82 2.47 -17.64
C TYR A 116 15.41 2.29 -17.07
N TYR A 117 14.42 2.00 -17.92
CA TYR A 117 13.04 1.74 -17.51
C TYR A 117 12.91 0.53 -16.57
N GLN A 118 13.55 -0.60 -16.92
CA GLN A 118 13.52 -1.80 -16.08
C GLN A 118 14.18 -1.55 -14.71
N LYS A 119 15.28 -0.81 -14.68
CA LYS A 119 15.96 -0.43 -13.44
C LYS A 119 15.07 0.46 -12.55
N THR A 120 14.39 1.44 -13.15
CA THR A 120 13.50 2.35 -12.44
C THR A 120 12.27 1.60 -11.89
N LYS A 121 11.64 0.76 -12.71
CA LYS A 121 10.51 -0.09 -12.29
C LYS A 121 10.89 -0.98 -11.10
N ARG A 122 12.03 -1.65 -11.18
CA ARG A 122 12.53 -2.50 -10.08
C ARG A 122 12.79 -1.72 -8.79
N LYS A 123 13.35 -0.51 -8.89
CA LYS A 123 13.55 0.37 -7.72
C LYS A 123 12.23 0.77 -7.08
N LYS A 124 11.22 1.11 -7.89
CA LYS A 124 9.88 1.44 -7.40
C LYS A 124 9.23 0.25 -6.69
N GLU A 125 9.24 -0.93 -7.31
CA GLU A 125 8.69 -2.15 -6.71
C GLU A 125 9.41 -2.53 -5.39
N ALA A 126 10.73 -2.33 -5.32
CA ALA A 126 11.48 -2.55 -4.07
C ALA A 126 11.11 -1.54 -2.98
N ALA A 127 10.85 -0.29 -3.33
CA ALA A 127 10.41 0.74 -2.39
C ALA A 127 8.99 0.45 -1.86
N GLU A 128 8.08 0.02 -2.73
CA GLU A 128 6.72 -0.38 -2.36
C GLU A 128 6.69 -1.54 -1.37
N ARG A 129 7.59 -2.51 -1.51
CA ARG A 129 7.72 -3.63 -0.54
C ARG A 129 8.01 -3.13 0.88
N ASN A 130 8.75 -2.05 1.04
CA ASN A 130 9.10 -1.51 2.35
C ASN A 130 7.89 -0.93 3.10
N HIS A 131 6.76 -0.71 2.44
CA HIS A 131 5.55 -0.22 3.10
C HIS A 131 5.03 -1.19 4.18
N ILE A 132 5.22 -2.50 4.04
CA ILE A 132 4.84 -3.48 5.06
C ILE A 132 5.69 -3.30 6.33
N GLU A 133 6.99 -3.06 6.18
CA GLU A 133 7.89 -2.77 7.30
C GLU A 133 7.49 -1.46 8.00
N GLY A 134 7.11 -0.44 7.21
CA GLY A 134 6.57 0.82 7.70
C GLY A 134 5.29 0.64 8.52
N LYS A 135 4.38 -0.27 8.11
CA LYS A 135 3.18 -0.60 8.90
C LYS A 135 3.53 -1.22 10.25
N PHE A 136 4.45 -2.17 10.29
CA PHE A 136 4.93 -2.73 11.56
C PHE A 136 5.62 -1.66 12.43
N GLY A 137 6.42 -0.80 11.83
CA GLY A 137 7.03 0.35 12.52
C GLY A 137 5.98 1.29 13.12
N GLN A 138 4.93 1.62 12.36
CA GLN A 138 3.79 2.41 12.84
C GLN A 138 3.08 1.73 14.02
N GLY A 139 2.81 0.43 13.91
CA GLY A 139 2.19 -0.34 14.99
C GLY A 139 3.03 -0.34 16.26
N LYS A 140 4.34 -0.54 16.15
CA LYS A 140 5.27 -0.57 17.29
C LYS A 140 5.44 0.79 17.96
N ASN A 141 5.64 1.85 17.17
CA ASN A 141 5.97 3.18 17.71
C ASN A 141 4.73 4.01 18.06
N GLY A 142 3.63 3.84 17.34
CA GLY A 142 2.42 4.64 17.54
C GLY A 142 1.31 3.96 18.32
N TYR A 143 1.32 2.62 18.40
CA TYR A 143 0.20 1.86 19.00
C TYR A 143 0.66 0.77 19.97
N ASN A 144 1.91 0.85 20.47
CA ASN A 144 2.49 -0.09 21.44
C ASN A 144 2.35 -1.58 21.07
N LEU A 145 2.46 -1.90 19.78
CA LEU A 145 2.41 -3.28 19.29
C LEU A 145 3.55 -4.15 19.83
N ASN A 146 4.64 -3.54 20.28
CA ASN A 146 5.79 -4.17 20.93
C ASN A 146 5.60 -4.42 22.44
N GLU A 147 4.54 -3.85 23.07
CA GLU A 147 4.29 -3.93 24.51
C GLU A 147 2.87 -4.39 24.81
N ILE A 148 2.55 -5.63 24.44
CA ILE A 148 1.23 -6.21 24.72
C ILE A 148 1.16 -6.55 26.21
N ARG A 149 0.30 -5.83 26.95
CA ARG A 149 0.14 -6.00 28.41
C ARG A 149 -0.90 -7.04 28.80
N ALA A 150 -1.68 -7.54 27.83
CA ALA A 150 -2.68 -8.58 28.09
C ALA A 150 -1.99 -9.87 28.53
N ARG A 151 -2.52 -10.50 29.59
CA ARG A 151 -1.93 -11.71 30.20
C ARG A 151 -2.49 -13.00 29.62
N VAL A 152 -3.73 -12.97 29.16
CA VAL A 152 -4.43 -14.12 28.58
C VAL A 152 -4.20 -14.11 27.08
N ARG A 153 -4.08 -15.30 26.50
CA ARG A 153 -3.79 -15.50 25.07
C ARG A 153 -4.79 -14.78 24.16
N GLU A 154 -6.07 -15.02 24.38
CA GLU A 154 -7.17 -14.47 23.58
C GLU A 154 -7.19 -12.93 23.65
N ALA A 155 -6.93 -12.36 24.84
CA ALA A 155 -6.83 -10.92 25.01
C ALA A 155 -5.59 -10.34 24.31
N SER A 156 -4.47 -11.06 24.28
CA SER A 156 -3.27 -10.66 23.53
C SER A 156 -3.50 -10.68 22.03
N GLU A 157 -4.19 -11.69 21.50
CA GLU A 157 -4.58 -11.81 20.09
C GLU A 157 -5.56 -10.69 19.69
N SER A 158 -6.55 -10.44 20.53
CA SER A 158 -7.51 -9.33 20.35
C SER A 158 -6.80 -7.97 20.36
N TRP A 159 -5.85 -7.75 21.27
CA TRP A 159 -5.06 -6.52 21.31
C TRP A 159 -4.33 -6.25 20.00
N VAL A 160 -3.60 -7.25 19.49
CA VAL A 160 -2.90 -7.12 18.20
C VAL A 160 -3.87 -6.83 17.07
N THR A 161 -4.99 -7.55 17.01
CA THR A 161 -6.03 -7.36 15.97
C THR A 161 -6.64 -5.97 16.03
N CYS A 162 -6.94 -5.45 17.25
CA CYS A 162 -7.43 -4.09 17.44
C CYS A 162 -6.43 -3.03 16.98
N VAL A 163 -5.13 -3.21 17.21
CA VAL A 163 -4.10 -2.29 16.70
C VAL A 163 -4.15 -2.20 15.18
N PHE A 164 -4.16 -3.32 14.47
CA PHE A 164 -4.26 -3.32 13.01
C PHE A 164 -5.59 -2.75 12.51
N PHE A 165 -6.69 -3.03 13.19
CA PHE A 165 -8.00 -2.44 12.88
C PHE A 165 -7.97 -0.92 12.99
N ILE A 166 -7.46 -0.37 14.09
CA ILE A 166 -7.33 1.09 14.30
C ILE A 166 -6.43 1.72 13.23
N MET A 167 -5.28 1.08 12.91
CA MET A 167 -4.39 1.56 11.87
C MET A 167 -5.06 1.62 10.50
N ASN A 168 -5.92 0.65 10.17
CA ASN A 168 -6.70 0.62 8.94
C ASN A 168 -7.81 1.67 8.96
N LEU A 169 -8.49 1.86 10.08
CA LEU A 169 -9.53 2.88 10.23
C LEU A 169 -8.96 4.29 10.01
N ILE A 170 -7.81 4.60 10.62
CA ILE A 170 -7.12 5.89 10.45
C ILE A 170 -6.64 6.05 9.00
N HIS A 171 -6.18 4.98 8.36
CA HIS A 171 -5.80 5.03 6.94
C HIS A 171 -7.01 5.35 6.06
N TYR A 172 -8.14 4.72 6.30
CA TYR A 172 -9.41 4.99 5.61
C TYR A 172 -9.87 6.44 5.81
N GLU A 173 -9.87 6.92 7.04
CA GLU A 173 -10.27 8.28 7.40
C GLU A 173 -9.42 9.34 6.69
N LYS A 174 -8.10 9.18 6.66
CA LYS A 174 -7.20 10.08 5.93
C LYS A 174 -7.51 10.13 4.43
N GLY A 175 -7.82 9.00 3.83
CA GLY A 175 -8.23 8.93 2.42
C GLY A 175 -9.55 9.66 2.18
N PHE A 176 -10.52 9.51 3.07
CA PHE A 176 -11.83 10.14 2.98
C PHE A 176 -11.75 11.66 3.17
N ILE A 177 -11.05 12.14 4.20
CA ILE A 177 -10.88 13.58 4.47
C ILE A 177 -10.15 14.24 3.31
N PHE A 178 -9.04 13.67 2.85
CA PHE A 178 -8.28 14.21 1.72
C PHE A 178 -9.09 14.23 0.43
N GLY A 179 -9.85 13.17 0.13
CA GLY A 179 -10.74 13.11 -1.02
C GLY A 179 -11.86 14.14 -0.96
N SER A 180 -12.47 14.35 0.21
CA SER A 180 -13.51 15.37 0.43
C SER A 180 -12.93 16.79 0.32
N PHE A 181 -11.76 17.03 0.90
CA PHE A 181 -11.05 18.31 0.79
C PHE A 181 -10.71 18.67 -0.66
N LEU A 182 -10.19 17.71 -1.44
CA LEU A 182 -9.93 17.95 -2.87
C LEU A 182 -11.20 18.24 -3.66
N LYS A 183 -12.31 17.56 -3.38
CA LYS A 183 -13.62 17.88 -4.01
C LYS A 183 -14.07 19.28 -3.65
N THR A 184 -13.94 19.69 -2.40
CA THR A 184 -14.34 21.02 -1.92
C THR A 184 -13.53 22.14 -2.56
N ILE A 185 -12.22 21.94 -2.80
CA ILE A 185 -11.36 22.93 -3.47
C ILE A 185 -11.58 22.95 -4.99
N ASN A 186 -11.76 21.81 -5.62
CA ASN A 186 -11.91 21.73 -7.09
C ASN A 186 -13.23 22.33 -7.59
N THR A 187 -14.31 22.27 -6.80
CA THR A 187 -15.60 22.86 -7.20
C THR A 187 -15.55 24.37 -7.43
N PRO A 188 -15.04 25.20 -6.51
CA PRO A 188 -14.97 26.64 -6.75
C PRO A 188 -13.98 27.02 -7.85
N ILE A 189 -12.85 26.31 -7.99
CA ILE A 189 -11.88 26.54 -9.07
C ILE A 189 -12.51 26.26 -10.43
N LEU A 190 -13.25 25.16 -10.56
CA LEU A 190 -13.93 24.80 -11.81
C LEU A 190 -15.02 25.83 -12.19
N LEU A 191 -15.73 26.36 -11.19
CA LEU A 191 -16.71 27.43 -11.36
C LEU A 191 -16.04 28.73 -11.85
N LEU A 192 -14.91 29.09 -11.23
CA LEU A 192 -14.14 30.27 -11.59
C LEU A 192 -13.61 30.21 -13.03
N VAL A 193 -13.12 29.05 -13.45
CA VAL A 193 -12.68 28.80 -14.82
C VAL A 193 -13.84 28.91 -15.82
N LYS A 194 -15.04 28.39 -15.45
CA LYS A 194 -16.24 28.56 -16.29
C LYS A 194 -16.61 30.02 -16.45
N LEU A 195 -16.67 30.80 -15.37
CA LEU A 195 -16.98 32.21 -15.39
C LEU A 195 -15.98 33.01 -16.24
N PHE A 196 -14.70 32.70 -16.13
CA PHE A 196 -13.63 33.32 -16.92
C PHE A 196 -13.80 33.03 -18.42
N LYS A 197 -14.14 31.80 -18.81
CA LYS A 197 -14.42 31.45 -20.20
C LYS A 197 -15.63 32.18 -20.75
N GLN A 198 -16.68 32.34 -19.95
CA GLN A 198 -17.89 33.14 -20.37
C GLN A 198 -17.54 34.61 -20.55
N LEU A 199 -16.75 35.19 -19.63
CA LEU A 199 -16.32 36.60 -19.75
C LEU A 199 -15.49 36.82 -21.02
N ILE A 200 -14.56 35.94 -21.35
CA ILE A 200 -13.75 36.01 -22.58
C ILE A 200 -14.65 35.92 -23.83
N ALA A 201 -15.69 35.07 -23.80
CA ALA A 201 -16.62 34.94 -24.91
C ALA A 201 -17.42 36.23 -25.13
N ILE A 202 -17.88 36.89 -24.07
CA ILE A 202 -18.59 38.17 -24.12
C ILE A 202 -17.68 39.28 -24.71
N ILE A 203 -16.45 39.39 -24.22
CA ILE A 203 -15.47 40.35 -24.72
C ILE A 203 -15.19 40.14 -26.22
N LYS A 204 -14.97 38.89 -26.63
CA LYS A 204 -14.77 38.55 -28.05
C LYS A 204 -15.99 38.95 -28.90
N PHE A 205 -17.20 38.68 -28.42
CA PHE A 205 -18.42 39.06 -29.12
C PHE A 205 -18.53 40.59 -29.27
N GLN A 206 -18.25 41.36 -28.23
CA GLN A 206 -18.25 42.80 -28.25
C GLN A 206 -17.23 43.38 -29.24
N ILE A 207 -15.99 42.87 -29.23
CA ILE A 207 -14.96 43.29 -30.18
C ILE A 207 -15.38 43.03 -31.65
N VAL A 208 -15.92 41.85 -31.94
CA VAL A 208 -16.40 41.52 -33.28
C VAL A 208 -17.57 42.38 -33.68
N PHE A 209 -18.46 42.71 -32.77
CA PHE A 209 -19.60 43.61 -33.00
C PHE A 209 -19.14 45.02 -33.34
N GLU A 210 -18.22 45.60 -32.59
CA GLU A 210 -17.60 46.91 -32.83
C GLU A 210 -16.85 46.96 -34.17
N ILE A 211 -16.08 45.94 -34.51
CA ILE A 211 -15.40 45.83 -35.81
C ILE A 211 -16.41 45.81 -36.96
N ASN A 212 -17.52 45.10 -36.81
CA ASN A 212 -18.56 45.04 -37.81
C ASN A 212 -19.29 46.39 -37.99
N ILE A 213 -19.53 47.16 -36.93
CA ILE A 213 -20.10 48.52 -37.00
C ILE A 213 -19.13 49.44 -37.71
N LEU A 214 -17.87 49.46 -37.34
CA LEU A 214 -16.83 50.27 -37.97
C LEU A 214 -16.67 49.95 -39.46
N SER A 215 -16.66 48.67 -39.83
CA SER A 215 -16.57 48.26 -41.24
C SER A 215 -17.78 48.72 -42.07
N ARG A 216 -18.98 48.66 -41.50
CA ARG A 216 -20.20 49.16 -42.15
C ARG A 216 -20.20 50.70 -42.29
N SER A 217 -19.71 51.41 -41.25
CA SER A 217 -19.58 52.92 -41.31
C SER A 217 -18.57 53.32 -42.36
N LEU A 218 -17.47 52.64 -42.52
CA LEU A 218 -16.47 52.89 -43.57
C LEU A 218 -17.02 52.60 -44.98
N ALA A 219 -17.82 51.53 -45.13
CA ALA A 219 -18.43 51.18 -46.44
C ALA A 219 -19.56 52.16 -46.91
N THR A 220 -20.21 52.82 -45.96
CA THR A 220 -21.32 53.74 -46.26
C THR A 220 -20.93 55.24 -46.33
N GLY A 221 -19.65 55.56 -46.03
CA GLY A 221 -19.17 56.98 -46.09
C GLY A 221 -19.84 57.96 -45.11
N LYS A 222 -20.64 57.47 -44.15
CA LYS A 222 -21.29 58.26 -43.11
C LYS A 222 -20.54 58.13 -41.80
N LEU A 223 -19.79 59.15 -41.39
CA LEU A 223 -19.32 59.28 -40.01
C LEU A 223 -20.53 59.55 -39.12
N LEU A 224 -20.88 58.58 -38.24
CA LEU A 224 -21.77 58.85 -37.13
C LEU A 224 -20.99 59.59 -36.06
N ALA A 225 -21.08 60.88 -35.95
CA ALA A 225 -20.62 61.63 -34.80
C ALA A 225 -21.68 61.54 -33.70
N GLY A 226 -21.28 61.02 -32.55
CA GLY A 226 -22.03 60.95 -31.30
C GLY A 226 -21.12 60.85 -30.14
#